data_d9f8621d5866548c7c6a35f720a129c9
#
_entry.id   d9f8621d5866548c7c6a35f720a129c9
#
_cell.length_a   1.000
_cell.length_b   1.000
_cell.length_c   1.000
_cell.angle_alpha   90.00
_cell.angle_beta   90.00
_cell.angle_gamma   90.00
#
_symmetry.space_group_name_H-M   'P 1'
#
loop_
_entity.id
_entity.type
_entity.pdbx_description
1 polymer ?
#
loop_
_entity_poly.entity_id
_entity_poly.type
_entity_poly.pdbx_seq_one_letter_code
_entity_poly.pdbx_strand_id
1 'polypeptide(L)'
;MAYILKRKWKNKTTYRVQVTRKGFKSAFKSFPTRTEAKKWGWAMERKLDTGDFSNYSEASKLTLGDIMRRYISEGYHINKKDKSIEGRVKNICNDMIADTNLLRFSTRHVAEFRERKLKHWSPTTFNKHKSLLSIVIDISMHDWEIYLPQNPMKLVKKLKQPNPRTRVLVDDEEQRLIDVCASSGCIYLKPMFEFSIETAIRQGELLKIRYENINFKKELCY
;
A
#
# COMPACT_ATOMS: atom_id res chain seq x y z
N MET A 1 -13.76 32.88 -12.73
CA MET A 1 -15.22 33.14 -12.70
C MET A 1 -15.92 32.19 -13.63
N ALA A 2 -17.05 31.62 -13.20
CA ALA A 2 -17.87 30.75 -14.03
C ALA A 2 -18.71 31.56 -15.01
N TYR A 3 -18.53 31.31 -16.29
CA TYR A 3 -19.32 31.93 -17.36
C TYR A 3 -20.36 30.92 -17.88
N ILE A 4 -21.64 31.33 -17.97
CA ILE A 4 -22.74 30.45 -18.39
C ILE A 4 -23.29 30.94 -19.72
N LEU A 5 -23.16 30.13 -20.74
CA LEU A 5 -23.63 30.39 -22.11
C LEU A 5 -24.91 29.58 -22.37
N LYS A 6 -26.00 30.26 -22.73
CA LYS A 6 -27.25 29.63 -23.17
C LYS A 6 -27.14 29.28 -24.65
N ARG A 7 -27.26 28.00 -25.01
CA ARG A 7 -27.30 27.54 -26.40
C ARG A 7 -28.68 27.02 -26.74
N LYS A 8 -29.30 27.58 -27.73
CA LYS A 8 -30.59 27.14 -28.26
C LYS A 8 -30.36 26.31 -29.53
N TRP A 9 -30.90 25.10 -29.57
CA TRP A 9 -31.00 24.25 -30.73
C TRP A 9 -32.47 24.14 -31.13
N LYS A 10 -32.79 23.68 -32.35
CA LYS A 10 -34.18 23.65 -32.88
C LYS A 10 -35.20 23.12 -31.88
N ASN A 11 -34.88 22.11 -31.04
CA ASN A 11 -35.78 21.50 -30.05
C ASN A 11 -35.22 21.40 -28.62
N LYS A 12 -34.08 22.02 -28.30
CA LYS A 12 -33.44 21.87 -26.98
C LYS A 12 -32.64 23.10 -26.57
N THR A 13 -32.87 23.56 -25.35
CA THR A 13 -32.02 24.59 -24.73
C THR A 13 -31.02 23.95 -23.79
N THR A 14 -29.74 24.27 -23.93
CA THR A 14 -28.68 23.80 -23.03
C THR A 14 -27.88 24.98 -22.49
N TYR A 15 -27.38 24.83 -21.28
CA TYR A 15 -26.58 25.85 -20.61
C TYR A 15 -25.13 25.30 -20.47
N ARG A 16 -24.20 25.88 -21.24
CA ARG A 16 -22.78 25.52 -21.15
C ARG A 16 -22.11 26.40 -20.12
N VAL A 17 -21.48 25.80 -19.13
CA VAL A 17 -20.66 26.49 -18.14
C VAL A 17 -19.20 26.39 -18.56
N GLN A 18 -18.52 27.49 -18.46
CA GLN A 18 -17.06 27.56 -18.58
C GLN A 18 -16.50 28.21 -17.32
N VAL A 19 -15.59 27.54 -16.68
CA VAL A 19 -14.83 28.05 -15.52
C VAL A 19 -13.39 28.21 -15.93
N THR A 20 -12.90 29.46 -15.89
CA THR A 20 -11.52 29.81 -16.28
C THR A 20 -10.85 30.55 -15.14
N ARG A 21 -9.62 30.17 -14.83
CA ARG A 21 -8.76 30.86 -13.85
C ARG A 21 -7.31 30.87 -14.36
N LYS A 22 -6.60 31.95 -14.08
CA LYS A 22 -5.19 32.10 -14.47
C LYS A 22 -4.35 30.98 -13.84
N GLY A 23 -3.62 30.23 -14.65
CA GLY A 23 -2.81 29.09 -14.19
C GLY A 23 -3.50 27.73 -14.20
N PHE A 24 -4.80 27.66 -14.54
CA PHE A 24 -5.55 26.40 -14.61
C PHE A 24 -6.16 26.16 -16.00
N LYS A 25 -6.29 24.89 -16.39
CA LYS A 25 -7.01 24.54 -17.63
C LYS A 25 -8.51 24.84 -17.45
N SER A 26 -9.10 25.51 -18.43
CA SER A 26 -10.53 25.82 -18.43
C SER A 26 -11.38 24.55 -18.39
N ALA A 27 -12.35 24.49 -17.47
CA ALA A 27 -13.30 23.40 -17.38
C ALA A 27 -14.63 23.78 -18.06
N PHE A 28 -15.22 22.84 -18.81
CA PHE A 28 -16.47 23.04 -19.53
C PHE A 28 -17.45 21.91 -19.23
N LYS A 29 -18.73 22.25 -18.99
CA LYS A 29 -19.81 21.27 -18.91
C LYS A 29 -21.13 21.89 -19.37
N SER A 30 -22.00 21.06 -19.99
CA SER A 30 -23.32 21.50 -20.46
C SER A 30 -24.41 20.83 -19.64
N PHE A 31 -25.46 21.61 -19.32
CA PHE A 31 -26.60 21.18 -18.48
C PHE A 31 -27.93 21.52 -19.15
N PRO A 32 -28.98 20.77 -18.84
CA PRO A 32 -30.31 21.06 -19.34
C PRO A 32 -30.96 22.29 -18.66
N THR A 33 -30.55 22.59 -17.42
CA THR A 33 -31.12 23.73 -16.65
C THR A 33 -30.03 24.73 -16.23
N ARG A 34 -30.44 26.02 -16.13
CA ARG A 34 -29.58 27.09 -15.65
C ARG A 34 -29.19 26.93 -14.19
N THR A 35 -30.06 26.33 -13.39
CA THR A 35 -29.83 26.11 -11.95
C THR A 35 -28.71 25.08 -11.71
N GLU A 36 -28.76 23.95 -12.43
CA GLU A 36 -27.70 22.94 -12.40
C GLU A 36 -26.37 23.51 -12.90
N ALA A 37 -26.41 24.29 -13.97
CA ALA A 37 -25.25 24.98 -14.50
C ALA A 37 -24.59 25.90 -13.46
N LYS A 38 -25.40 26.70 -12.72
CA LYS A 38 -24.91 27.56 -11.63
C LYS A 38 -24.31 26.74 -10.48
N LYS A 39 -25.03 25.71 -10.01
CA LYS A 39 -24.54 24.85 -8.92
C LYS A 39 -23.19 24.22 -9.26
N TRP A 40 -23.06 23.70 -10.47
CA TRP A 40 -21.80 23.12 -10.92
C TRP A 40 -20.69 24.18 -11.05
N GLY A 41 -20.98 25.37 -11.58
CA GLY A 41 -20.04 26.49 -11.68
C GLY A 41 -19.47 26.89 -10.33
N TRP A 42 -20.31 27.08 -9.33
CA TRP A 42 -19.89 27.41 -7.94
C TRP A 42 -19.10 26.28 -7.30
N ALA A 43 -19.52 25.02 -7.45
CA ALA A 43 -18.78 23.88 -6.94
C ALA A 43 -17.39 23.81 -7.57
N MET A 44 -17.27 24.16 -8.85
CA MET A 44 -16.01 24.15 -9.57
C MET A 44 -15.10 25.34 -9.19
N GLU A 45 -15.67 26.55 -9.00
CA GLU A 45 -14.92 27.69 -8.49
C GLU A 45 -14.37 27.42 -7.09
N ARG A 46 -15.19 26.85 -6.21
CA ARG A 46 -14.77 26.45 -4.87
C ARG A 46 -13.62 25.45 -4.88
N LYS A 47 -13.64 24.47 -5.79
CA LYS A 47 -12.53 23.52 -6.00
C LYS A 47 -11.26 24.18 -6.51
N LEU A 48 -11.39 25.19 -7.39
CA LEU A 48 -10.26 25.98 -7.88
C LEU A 48 -9.67 26.87 -6.79
N ASP A 49 -10.50 27.34 -5.86
CA ASP A 49 -10.07 28.16 -4.72
C ASP A 49 -9.32 27.34 -3.65
N THR A 50 -9.69 26.07 -3.50
CA THR A 50 -9.01 25.11 -2.60
C THR A 50 -7.76 24.48 -3.19
N GLY A 51 -7.39 24.76 -4.46
CA GLY A 51 -6.22 24.17 -5.11
C GLY A 51 -6.40 22.75 -5.64
N ASP A 52 -7.56 22.15 -5.42
CA ASP A 52 -7.86 20.72 -5.71
C ASP A 52 -7.90 20.35 -7.20
N PHE A 53 -7.81 21.31 -8.11
CA PHE A 53 -8.16 21.08 -9.53
C PHE A 53 -6.98 20.66 -10.42
N SER A 54 -5.77 21.10 -10.12
CA SER A 54 -4.58 20.81 -10.96
C SER A 54 -4.23 19.30 -10.95
N ASN A 55 -4.42 18.66 -9.83
CA ASN A 55 -4.00 17.28 -9.59
C ASN A 55 -5.07 16.22 -9.94
N TYR A 56 -6.33 16.66 -10.13
CA TYR A 56 -7.42 15.78 -10.58
C TYR A 56 -7.20 15.23 -12.00
N SER A 57 -6.63 16.06 -12.89
CA SER A 57 -6.31 15.65 -14.27
C SER A 57 -5.20 14.60 -14.32
N GLU A 58 -4.24 14.66 -13.42
CA GLU A 58 -3.16 13.70 -13.32
C GLU A 58 -3.68 12.37 -12.75
N ALA A 59 -4.39 12.41 -11.63
CA ALA A 59 -5.02 11.24 -11.02
C ALA A 59 -5.95 10.48 -12.00
N SER A 60 -6.57 11.20 -12.96
CA SER A 60 -7.44 10.58 -13.96
C SER A 60 -6.71 9.72 -14.98
N LYS A 61 -5.41 9.91 -15.15
CA LYS A 61 -4.58 9.17 -16.13
C LYS A 61 -3.82 8.03 -15.52
N LEU A 62 -3.57 8.08 -14.20
CA LEU A 62 -2.76 7.11 -13.48
C LEU A 62 -3.58 5.90 -13.03
N THR A 63 -2.96 4.74 -13.07
CA THR A 63 -3.46 3.49 -12.50
C THR A 63 -2.82 3.21 -11.15
N LEU A 64 -3.39 2.27 -10.40
CA LEU A 64 -2.80 1.79 -9.16
C LEU A 64 -1.39 1.19 -9.41
N GLY A 65 -1.21 0.48 -10.53
CA GLY A 65 0.07 -0.09 -10.92
C GLY A 65 1.14 0.98 -11.19
N ASP A 66 0.75 2.14 -11.74
CA ASP A 66 1.70 3.23 -12.00
C ASP A 66 2.29 3.79 -10.70
N ILE A 67 1.45 4.06 -9.69
CA ILE A 67 1.94 4.54 -8.39
C ILE A 67 2.76 3.47 -7.65
N MET A 68 2.43 2.19 -7.81
CA MET A 68 3.21 1.10 -7.22
C MET A 68 4.60 0.99 -7.86
N ARG A 69 4.70 1.11 -9.17
CA ARG A 69 5.99 1.14 -9.91
C ARG A 69 6.81 2.37 -9.53
N ARG A 70 6.17 3.54 -9.46
CA ARG A 70 6.81 4.79 -9.04
C ARG A 70 7.38 4.70 -7.61
N TYR A 71 6.65 4.07 -6.68
CA TYR A 71 7.11 3.82 -5.32
C TYR A 71 8.45 3.08 -5.27
N ILE A 72 8.66 2.09 -6.15
CA ILE A 72 9.91 1.36 -6.25
C ILE A 72 11.00 2.20 -6.95
N SER A 73 10.69 2.84 -8.07
CA SER A 73 11.67 3.62 -8.86
C SER A 73 12.23 4.81 -8.09
N GLU A 74 11.43 5.45 -7.24
CA GLU A 74 11.86 6.57 -6.38
C GLU A 74 12.55 6.11 -5.07
N GLY A 75 12.68 4.81 -4.85
CA GLY A 75 13.45 4.27 -3.74
C GLY A 75 12.80 4.38 -2.35
N TYR A 76 11.51 4.66 -2.24
CA TYR A 76 10.80 4.74 -0.95
C TYR A 76 10.90 3.48 -0.09
N HIS A 77 11.28 2.34 -0.69
CA HIS A 77 11.46 1.05 -0.02
C HIS A 77 12.88 0.83 0.52
N ILE A 78 13.90 1.56 0.03
CA ILE A 78 15.33 1.29 0.28
C ILE A 78 15.68 1.41 1.78
N ASN A 79 15.13 2.39 2.47
CA ASN A 79 15.35 2.60 3.90
C ASN A 79 14.61 1.59 4.80
N LYS A 80 13.69 0.82 4.22
CA LYS A 80 12.98 -0.24 4.93
C LYS A 80 13.73 -1.54 4.67
N LYS A 81 14.56 -2.01 5.55
CA LYS A 81 15.36 -3.26 5.48
C LYS A 81 14.58 -4.54 5.08
N ASP A 82 13.41 -4.39 4.49
CA ASP A 82 12.48 -5.44 4.09
C ASP A 82 12.58 -5.73 2.59
N LYS A 83 13.50 -6.62 2.22
CA LYS A 83 13.69 -7.11 0.84
C LYS A 83 12.42 -7.69 0.21
N SER A 84 11.39 -8.00 1.02
CA SER A 84 10.13 -8.56 0.52
C SER A 84 9.17 -7.52 -0.06
N ILE A 85 9.46 -6.22 0.06
CA ILE A 85 8.58 -5.16 -0.45
C ILE A 85 8.47 -5.20 -1.97
N GLU A 86 9.59 -5.37 -2.68
CA GLU A 86 9.60 -5.48 -4.14
C GLU A 86 8.74 -6.66 -4.63
N GLY A 87 8.88 -7.82 -3.98
CA GLY A 87 8.06 -8.98 -4.26
C GLY A 87 6.56 -8.72 -4.04
N ARG A 88 6.21 -7.97 -2.98
CA ARG A 88 4.81 -7.57 -2.73
C ARG A 88 4.30 -6.60 -3.79
N VAL A 89 5.10 -5.63 -4.20
CA VAL A 89 4.74 -4.71 -5.30
C VAL A 89 4.54 -5.49 -6.60
N LYS A 90 5.45 -6.40 -6.94
CA LYS A 90 5.33 -7.28 -8.12
C LYS A 90 4.03 -8.08 -8.09
N ASN A 91 3.67 -8.66 -6.93
CA ASN A 91 2.44 -9.42 -6.75
C ASN A 91 1.16 -8.57 -6.95
N ILE A 92 1.20 -7.30 -6.57
CA ILE A 92 0.10 -6.35 -6.79
C ILE A 92 0.04 -5.94 -8.25
N CYS A 93 1.18 -5.60 -8.87
CA CYS A 93 1.28 -5.19 -10.27
C CYS A 93 0.88 -6.30 -11.26
N ASN A 94 1.01 -7.56 -10.88
CA ASN A 94 0.59 -8.72 -11.66
C ASN A 94 -0.89 -9.10 -11.47
N ASP A 95 -1.66 -8.33 -10.71
CA ASP A 95 -3.10 -8.54 -10.53
C ASP A 95 -3.90 -7.45 -11.24
N MET A 96 -5.10 -7.80 -11.68
CA MET A 96 -6.05 -6.88 -12.35
C MET A 96 -6.32 -5.59 -11.55
N ILE A 97 -6.09 -5.59 -10.24
CA ILE A 97 -6.24 -4.40 -9.40
C ILE A 97 -5.28 -3.29 -9.84
N ALA A 98 -4.12 -3.64 -10.40
CA ALA A 98 -3.12 -2.69 -10.86
C ALA A 98 -3.61 -1.82 -12.02
N ASP A 99 -4.51 -2.33 -12.87
CA ASP A 99 -5.06 -1.61 -14.02
C ASP A 99 -6.19 -0.66 -13.62
N THR A 100 -6.59 -0.67 -12.34
CA THR A 100 -7.65 0.19 -11.85
C THR A 100 -7.17 1.65 -11.83
N ASN A 101 -7.94 2.52 -12.49
CA ASN A 101 -7.69 3.96 -12.46
C ASN A 101 -7.82 4.50 -11.03
N LEU A 102 -6.90 5.36 -10.60
CA LEU A 102 -6.82 5.86 -9.23
C LEU A 102 -8.09 6.58 -8.77
N LEU A 103 -8.72 7.38 -9.63
CA LEU A 103 -9.97 8.07 -9.27
C LEU A 103 -11.17 7.14 -9.10
N ARG A 104 -11.14 5.97 -9.76
CA ARG A 104 -12.18 4.95 -9.66
C ARG A 104 -11.88 3.91 -8.60
N PHE A 105 -10.66 3.92 -8.05
CA PHE A 105 -10.25 2.97 -7.04
C PHE A 105 -11.08 3.11 -5.77
N SER A 106 -11.69 2.03 -5.33
CA SER A 106 -12.66 2.00 -4.24
C SER A 106 -12.51 0.72 -3.40
N THR A 107 -13.19 0.68 -2.27
CA THR A 107 -13.26 -0.50 -1.38
C THR A 107 -13.78 -1.75 -2.10
N ARG A 108 -14.62 -1.62 -3.13
CA ARG A 108 -15.09 -2.73 -3.96
C ARG A 108 -13.94 -3.45 -4.65
N HIS A 109 -13.04 -2.71 -5.31
CA HIS A 109 -11.88 -3.30 -5.98
C HIS A 109 -10.95 -4.03 -4.98
N VAL A 110 -10.85 -3.50 -3.75
CA VAL A 110 -10.09 -4.17 -2.68
C VAL A 110 -10.78 -5.45 -2.23
N ALA A 111 -12.12 -5.48 -2.15
CA ALA A 111 -12.88 -6.68 -1.80
C ALA A 111 -12.68 -7.77 -2.87
N GLU A 112 -12.81 -7.43 -4.15
CA GLU A 112 -12.57 -8.34 -5.27
C GLU A 112 -11.12 -8.88 -5.28
N PHE A 113 -10.14 -8.01 -5.04
CA PHE A 113 -8.74 -8.40 -4.87
C PHE A 113 -8.56 -9.37 -3.70
N ARG A 114 -9.17 -9.08 -2.56
CA ARG A 114 -9.16 -9.96 -1.39
C ARG A 114 -9.69 -11.35 -1.70
N GLU A 115 -10.85 -11.44 -2.33
CA GLU A 115 -11.47 -12.73 -2.69
C GLU A 115 -10.58 -13.56 -3.61
N ARG A 116 -9.97 -12.93 -4.63
CA ARG A 116 -9.03 -13.62 -5.51
C ARG A 116 -7.80 -14.13 -4.77
N LYS A 117 -7.20 -13.29 -3.91
CA LYS A 117 -5.92 -13.62 -3.26
C LYS A 117 -6.06 -14.56 -2.08
N LEU A 118 -7.16 -14.54 -1.34
CA LEU A 118 -7.38 -15.44 -0.21
C LEU A 118 -7.51 -16.93 -0.63
N LYS A 119 -7.69 -17.22 -1.91
CA LYS A 119 -7.60 -18.59 -2.42
C LYS A 119 -6.19 -19.19 -2.25
N HIS A 120 -5.14 -18.36 -2.20
CA HIS A 120 -3.74 -18.77 -2.17
C HIS A 120 -2.94 -18.09 -1.06
N TRP A 121 -3.44 -17.03 -0.46
CA TRP A 121 -2.75 -16.26 0.56
C TRP A 121 -3.39 -16.41 1.94
N SER A 122 -2.55 -16.45 2.97
CA SER A 122 -3.02 -16.35 4.35
C SER A 122 -3.55 -14.94 4.65
N PRO A 123 -4.44 -14.78 5.65
CA PRO A 123 -4.90 -13.47 6.13
C PRO A 123 -3.75 -12.52 6.49
N THR A 124 -2.67 -13.05 7.06
CA THR A 124 -1.46 -12.29 7.41
C THR A 124 -0.77 -11.74 6.16
N THR A 125 -0.63 -12.57 5.11
CA THR A 125 -0.04 -12.15 3.83
C THR A 125 -0.87 -11.07 3.17
N PHE A 126 -2.19 -11.24 3.11
CA PHE A 126 -3.09 -10.23 2.58
C PHE A 126 -2.98 -8.90 3.34
N ASN A 127 -2.98 -8.94 4.68
CA ASN A 127 -2.86 -7.74 5.51
C ASN A 127 -1.55 -6.98 5.26
N LYS A 128 -0.43 -7.67 4.99
CA LYS A 128 0.85 -7.05 4.61
C LYS A 128 0.73 -6.31 3.27
N HIS A 129 0.10 -6.91 2.25
CA HIS A 129 -0.13 -6.27 0.95
C HIS A 129 -1.10 -5.08 1.07
N LYS A 130 -2.18 -5.24 1.87
CA LYS A 130 -3.11 -4.16 2.19
C LYS A 130 -2.42 -2.96 2.82
N SER A 131 -1.53 -3.20 3.79
CA SER A 131 -0.78 -2.14 4.46
C SER A 131 0.15 -1.42 3.49
N LEU A 132 0.82 -2.15 2.61
CA LEU A 132 1.68 -1.57 1.57
C LEU A 132 0.87 -0.69 0.60
N LEU A 133 -0.27 -1.18 0.10
CA LEU A 133 -1.18 -0.40 -0.75
C LEU A 133 -1.61 0.90 -0.06
N SER A 134 -1.97 0.84 1.23
CA SER A 134 -2.36 2.03 1.99
C SER A 134 -1.24 3.05 2.07
N ILE A 135 -0.01 2.61 2.34
CA ILE A 135 1.17 3.48 2.42
C ILE A 135 1.44 4.14 1.07
N VAL A 136 1.43 3.39 -0.03
CA VAL A 136 1.72 3.94 -1.36
C VAL A 136 0.65 4.95 -1.79
N ILE A 137 -0.62 4.70 -1.46
CA ILE A 137 -1.70 5.66 -1.73
C ILE A 137 -1.52 6.93 -0.88
N ASP A 138 -1.17 6.80 0.41
CA ASP A 138 -0.91 7.98 1.26
C ASP A 138 0.29 8.79 0.74
N ILE A 139 1.38 8.15 0.31
CA ILE A 139 2.53 8.81 -0.34
C ILE A 139 2.07 9.51 -1.62
N SER A 140 1.27 8.86 -2.46
CA SER A 140 0.77 9.48 -3.69
C SER A 140 -0.06 10.73 -3.43
N MET A 141 -0.80 10.76 -2.33
CA MET A 141 -1.61 11.92 -1.93
C MET A 141 -0.77 13.06 -1.33
N HIS A 142 0.23 12.75 -0.52
CA HIS A 142 0.97 13.73 0.27
C HIS A 142 2.28 14.17 -0.39
N ASP A 143 3.08 13.23 -0.90
CA ASP A 143 4.40 13.53 -1.43
C ASP A 143 4.35 13.85 -2.93
N TRP A 144 3.46 13.16 -3.67
CA TRP A 144 3.29 13.40 -5.11
C TRP A 144 2.11 14.31 -5.42
N GLU A 145 1.41 14.80 -4.40
CA GLU A 145 0.27 15.72 -4.52
C GLU A 145 -0.81 15.24 -5.49
N ILE A 146 -0.94 13.91 -5.70
CA ILE A 146 -1.98 13.33 -6.55
C ILE A 146 -3.32 13.43 -5.82
N TYR A 147 -4.27 14.14 -6.41
CA TYR A 147 -5.58 14.31 -5.79
C TYR A 147 -6.38 13.02 -5.72
N LEU A 148 -6.67 12.58 -4.52
CA LEU A 148 -7.66 11.54 -4.22
C LEU A 148 -8.54 12.05 -3.08
N PRO A 149 -9.89 11.83 -3.14
CA PRO A 149 -10.79 12.30 -2.08
C PRO A 149 -10.46 11.74 -0.70
N GLN A 150 -10.03 10.49 -0.68
CA GLN A 150 -9.60 9.77 0.52
C GLN A 150 -8.87 8.48 0.12
N ASN A 151 -8.10 7.92 1.05
CA ASN A 151 -7.47 6.62 0.85
C ASN A 151 -8.50 5.50 1.12
N PRO A 152 -8.97 4.74 0.08
CA PRO A 152 -9.98 3.70 0.28
C PRO A 152 -9.50 2.55 1.17
N MET A 153 -8.19 2.34 1.26
CA MET A 153 -7.60 1.27 2.08
C MET A 153 -7.82 1.47 3.58
N LYS A 154 -8.03 2.72 4.04
CA LYS A 154 -8.31 3.04 5.44
C LYS A 154 -9.71 2.56 5.86
N LEU A 155 -10.64 2.48 4.91
CA LEU A 155 -12.01 2.00 5.15
C LEU A 155 -12.10 0.46 5.22
N VAL A 156 -11.10 -0.25 4.70
CA VAL A 156 -11.08 -1.72 4.68
C VAL A 156 -10.49 -2.24 5.99
N LYS A 157 -11.24 -3.01 6.75
CA LYS A 157 -10.75 -3.66 7.99
C LYS A 157 -9.67 -4.69 7.69
N LYS A 158 -8.70 -4.81 8.58
CA LYS A 158 -7.72 -5.91 8.55
C LYS A 158 -8.43 -7.24 8.81
N LEU A 159 -7.96 -8.30 8.16
CA LEU A 159 -8.42 -9.65 8.43
C LEU A 159 -7.89 -10.12 9.78
N LYS A 160 -8.69 -10.92 10.49
CA LYS A 160 -8.25 -11.57 11.73
C LYS A 160 -7.07 -12.49 11.41
N GLN A 161 -5.99 -12.32 12.14
CA GLN A 161 -4.82 -13.18 12.00
C GLN A 161 -5.04 -14.48 12.82
N PRO A 162 -4.43 -15.59 12.40
CA PRO A 162 -4.41 -16.79 13.22
C PRO A 162 -3.70 -16.49 14.55
N ASN A 163 -4.05 -17.22 15.57
CA ASN A 163 -3.38 -17.12 16.86
C ASN A 163 -1.88 -17.42 16.70
N PRO A 164 -1.02 -16.78 17.50
CA PRO A 164 0.39 -17.11 17.50
C PRO A 164 0.59 -18.59 17.85
N ARG A 165 1.67 -19.17 17.34
CA ARG A 165 2.05 -20.54 17.70
C ARG A 165 2.44 -20.57 19.18
N THR A 166 1.84 -21.48 19.93
CA THR A 166 2.09 -21.68 21.36
C THR A 166 2.80 -23.00 21.64
N ARG A 167 3.07 -23.80 20.59
CA ARG A 167 3.77 -25.07 20.75
C ARG A 167 5.22 -24.82 21.15
N VAL A 168 5.61 -25.45 22.24
CA VAL A 168 6.99 -25.57 22.71
C VAL A 168 7.43 -27.03 22.58
N LEU A 169 8.73 -27.28 22.68
CA LEU A 169 9.26 -28.65 22.74
C LEU A 169 8.80 -29.32 24.01
N VAL A 170 8.44 -30.59 23.95
CA VAL A 170 7.98 -31.37 25.10
C VAL A 170 8.76 -32.68 25.19
N ASP A 171 8.89 -33.19 26.42
CA ASP A 171 9.54 -34.46 26.75
C ASP A 171 10.95 -34.59 26.13
N ASP A 172 11.17 -35.63 25.35
CA ASP A 172 12.46 -35.96 24.70
C ASP A 172 12.68 -35.25 23.33
N GLU A 173 11.78 -34.37 22.88
CA GLU A 173 11.87 -33.76 21.58
C GLU A 173 13.17 -32.91 21.39
N GLU A 174 13.57 -32.25 22.47
CA GLU A 174 14.82 -31.46 22.46
C GLU A 174 16.03 -32.35 22.22
N GLN A 175 16.16 -33.45 22.97
CA GLN A 175 17.28 -34.36 22.82
C GLN A 175 17.31 -35.02 21.46
N ARG A 176 16.16 -35.44 20.92
CA ARG A 176 16.06 -36.01 19.58
C ARG A 176 16.48 -35.03 18.51
N LEU A 177 16.17 -33.75 18.67
CA LEU A 177 16.61 -32.70 17.72
C LEU A 177 18.12 -32.46 17.82
N ILE A 178 18.69 -32.47 19.04
CA ILE A 178 20.14 -32.37 19.26
C ILE A 178 20.86 -33.51 18.58
N ASP A 179 20.37 -34.75 18.74
CA ASP A 179 20.98 -35.94 18.13
C ASP A 179 20.95 -35.90 16.60
N VAL A 180 19.83 -35.44 16.03
CA VAL A 180 19.73 -35.21 14.56
C VAL A 180 20.67 -34.10 14.12
N CYS A 181 20.81 -33.02 14.87
CA CYS A 181 21.76 -31.95 14.57
C CYS A 181 23.21 -32.45 14.63
N ALA A 182 23.53 -33.33 15.58
CA ALA A 182 24.87 -33.94 15.73
C ALA A 182 25.22 -34.87 14.57
N SER A 183 24.23 -35.60 14.02
CA SER A 183 24.40 -36.48 12.87
C SER A 183 24.44 -35.74 11.53
N SER A 184 24.16 -34.45 11.53
CA SER A 184 24.22 -33.60 10.34
C SER A 184 25.66 -33.42 9.84
N GLY A 185 25.87 -33.33 8.54
CA GLY A 185 27.18 -32.98 7.96
C GLY A 185 27.67 -31.55 8.27
N CYS A 186 26.84 -30.74 8.95
CA CYS A 186 27.17 -29.37 9.36
C CYS A 186 27.61 -29.35 10.83
N ILE A 187 28.90 -29.18 11.06
CA ILE A 187 29.52 -29.17 12.42
C ILE A 187 28.99 -28.05 13.32
N TYR A 188 28.45 -26.98 12.74
CA TYR A 188 27.94 -25.81 13.47
C TYR A 188 26.48 -25.98 13.90
N LEU A 189 25.73 -26.94 13.32
CA LEU A 189 24.28 -27.02 13.50
C LEU A 189 23.91 -27.34 14.96
N LYS A 190 24.58 -28.32 15.56
CA LYS A 190 24.34 -28.70 16.96
C LYS A 190 24.60 -27.54 17.93
N PRO A 191 25.81 -26.92 17.96
CA PRO A 191 26.06 -25.84 18.91
C PRO A 191 25.16 -24.61 18.66
N MET A 192 24.80 -24.32 17.43
CA MET A 192 23.84 -23.25 17.12
C MET A 192 22.44 -23.54 17.64
N PHE A 193 21.99 -24.80 17.57
CA PHE A 193 20.69 -25.21 18.06
C PHE A 193 20.64 -25.14 19.60
N GLU A 194 21.64 -25.73 20.29
CA GLU A 194 21.78 -25.69 21.74
C GLU A 194 21.80 -24.24 22.25
N PHE A 195 22.63 -23.39 21.66
CA PHE A 195 22.73 -21.96 22.00
C PHE A 195 21.41 -21.23 21.80
N SER A 196 20.66 -21.58 20.72
CA SER A 196 19.38 -20.95 20.45
C SER A 196 18.29 -21.33 21.47
N ILE A 197 18.31 -22.54 22.00
CA ILE A 197 17.39 -22.99 23.05
C ILE A 197 17.69 -22.26 24.37
N GLU A 198 18.96 -22.24 24.77
CA GLU A 198 19.38 -21.62 26.02
C GLU A 198 19.16 -20.10 26.06
N THR A 199 19.33 -19.43 24.92
CA THR A 199 19.27 -17.95 24.85
C THR A 199 18.00 -17.40 24.25
N ALA A 200 17.15 -18.24 23.64
CA ALA A 200 15.98 -17.84 22.84
C ALA A 200 16.31 -16.80 21.74
N ILE A 201 17.57 -16.77 21.27
CA ILE A 201 18.03 -15.82 20.25
C ILE A 201 17.41 -16.13 18.88
N ARG A 202 17.13 -15.10 18.11
CA ARG A 202 16.65 -15.31 16.75
C ARG A 202 17.77 -15.76 15.83
N GLN A 203 17.48 -16.67 14.89
CA GLN A 203 18.47 -17.18 13.92
C GLN A 203 19.29 -16.06 13.24
N GLY A 204 18.63 -14.97 12.83
CA GLY A 204 19.30 -13.85 12.18
C GLY A 204 20.22 -13.04 13.10
N GLU A 205 20.03 -13.10 14.39
CA GLU A 205 20.88 -12.49 15.41
C GLU A 205 22.04 -13.46 15.74
N LEU A 206 21.75 -14.73 15.91
CA LEU A 206 22.72 -15.78 16.13
C LEU A 206 23.83 -15.79 15.06
N LEU A 207 23.44 -15.72 13.78
CA LEU A 207 24.38 -15.71 12.64
C LEU A 207 25.24 -14.43 12.56
N LYS A 208 24.96 -13.42 13.36
CA LYS A 208 25.72 -12.16 13.42
C LYS A 208 26.60 -12.05 14.65
N ILE A 209 26.50 -12.99 15.59
CA ILE A 209 27.34 -12.99 16.77
C ILE A 209 28.80 -13.07 16.35
N ARG A 210 29.62 -12.20 16.91
CA ARG A 210 31.07 -12.21 16.78
C ARG A 210 31.70 -12.23 18.17
N TYR A 211 32.84 -12.82 18.27
CA TYR A 211 33.59 -12.91 19.56
C TYR A 211 33.79 -11.52 20.21
N GLU A 212 34.03 -10.50 19.40
CA GLU A 212 34.17 -9.10 19.81
C GLU A 212 32.93 -8.52 20.52
N ASN A 213 31.76 -9.09 20.23
CA ASN A 213 30.50 -8.64 20.81
C ASN A 213 30.14 -9.34 22.13
N ILE A 214 30.97 -10.28 22.60
CA ILE A 214 30.72 -11.05 23.80
C ILE A 214 31.62 -10.54 24.95
N ASN A 215 30.99 -10.08 26.01
CA ASN A 215 31.71 -9.70 27.23
C ASN A 215 31.58 -10.82 28.27
N PHE A 216 32.58 -11.70 28.32
CA PHE A 216 32.57 -12.84 29.23
C PHE A 216 32.65 -12.45 30.71
N LYS A 217 33.17 -11.26 31.05
CA LYS A 217 33.24 -10.79 32.45
C LYS A 217 31.87 -10.30 32.95
N LYS A 218 31.07 -9.79 32.06
CA LYS A 218 29.73 -9.25 32.37
C LYS A 218 28.57 -10.19 31.93
N GLU A 219 28.89 -11.32 31.31
CA GLU A 219 27.94 -12.28 30.76
C GLU A 219 26.96 -11.63 29.78
N LEU A 220 27.43 -10.65 29.00
CA LEU A 220 26.61 -9.87 28.07
C LEU A 220 27.06 -10.11 26.63
N CYS A 221 26.09 -10.19 25.72
CA CYS A 221 26.27 -10.15 24.27
C CYS A 221 25.61 -8.87 23.72
N TYR A 222 26.37 -8.08 22.92
CA TYR A 222 25.94 -6.80 22.35
C TYR A 222 25.57 -6.93 20.86
#